data_db84c7fc882ade7e16e9e6f8eaf500b7
#
_entry.id   db84c7fc882ade7e16e9e6f8eaf500b7
#
_cell.length_a   1.000
_cell.length_b   1.000
_cell.length_c   1.000
_cell.angle_alpha   90.00
_cell.angle_beta   90.00
_cell.angle_gamma   90.00
#
_symmetry.space_group_name_H-M   'P 1'
#
loop_
_entity.id
_entity.type
_entity.pdbx_description
1 polymer ?
#
loop_
_entity_poly.entity_id
_entity_poly.type
_entity_poly.pdbx_seq_one_letter_code
_entity_poly.pdbx_strand_id
1 'polypeptide(L)'
;MLPHLFTETHTSDTKAGELTPEWADRLGLPRGIAVAVGALDAHMGAVGASVAPGILTRIMGTSTCDIMVAGKDEVGGRCIKGICGQVDGSVLPGFIGFEAGQSAFGDIYAWFRKMLAWTLKDIPGGEARQKVLDGMLVELTREAQDMEPSEDGVVALDWMNGRRTPDADQNVKGAVAGLTLGTSAPEIFRALVEATAF
;
A
#
# COMPACT_ATOMS: atom_id res chain seq x y z
N MET A 1 4.43 1.87 -28.95
CA MET A 1 3.61 1.68 -27.73
C MET A 1 2.23 2.35 -27.82
N LEU A 2 2.13 3.56 -28.34
CA LEU A 2 0.85 4.30 -28.48
C LEU A 2 -0.30 3.54 -29.19
N PRO A 3 -0.07 2.71 -30.22
CA PRO A 3 -1.17 2.00 -30.91
C PRO A 3 -1.91 0.96 -30.05
N HIS A 4 -1.39 0.62 -28.88
CA HIS A 4 -2.00 -0.37 -27.99
C HIS A 4 -2.65 0.25 -26.73
N LEU A 5 -2.67 1.58 -26.62
CA LEU A 5 -3.38 2.27 -25.57
C LEU A 5 -4.86 2.42 -25.93
N PHE A 6 -5.71 2.38 -24.91
CA PHE A 6 -7.13 2.69 -25.10
C PHE A 6 -7.29 4.13 -25.56
N THR A 7 -8.16 4.33 -26.56
CA THR A 7 -8.48 5.66 -27.10
C THR A 7 -9.59 6.35 -26.33
N GLU A 8 -10.32 5.60 -25.52
CA GLU A 8 -11.44 6.07 -24.72
C GLU A 8 -11.32 5.56 -23.29
N THR A 9 -11.42 6.47 -22.33
CA THR A 9 -11.35 6.19 -20.89
C THR A 9 -12.56 6.77 -20.20
N HIS A 10 -13.01 6.10 -19.15
CA HIS A 10 -14.19 6.47 -18.38
C HIS A 10 -13.86 6.53 -16.90
N THR A 11 -14.56 7.39 -16.16
CA THR A 11 -14.50 7.44 -14.70
C THR A 11 -15.32 6.29 -14.08
N SER A 12 -15.01 5.92 -12.84
CA SER A 12 -15.59 4.77 -12.15
C SER A 12 -17.12 4.86 -11.95
N ASP A 13 -17.70 6.06 -11.99
CA ASP A 13 -19.13 6.32 -11.90
C ASP A 13 -19.86 6.15 -13.24
N THR A 14 -19.14 5.87 -14.33
CA THR A 14 -19.74 5.64 -15.64
C THR A 14 -20.38 4.26 -15.71
N LYS A 15 -21.61 4.19 -16.24
CA LYS A 15 -22.30 2.93 -16.53
C LYS A 15 -21.61 2.20 -17.68
N ALA A 16 -21.03 1.04 -17.43
CA ALA A 16 -20.46 0.16 -18.46
C ALA A 16 -21.53 -0.64 -19.21
N GLY A 17 -22.65 -0.95 -18.55
CA GLY A 17 -23.72 -1.75 -19.08
C GLY A 17 -24.77 -2.11 -18.03
N GLU A 18 -25.45 -3.21 -18.26
CA GLU A 18 -26.44 -3.76 -17.33
C GLU A 18 -26.13 -5.23 -17.06
N LEU A 19 -26.51 -5.70 -15.86
CA LEU A 19 -26.47 -7.11 -15.53
C LEU A 19 -27.32 -7.90 -16.52
N THR A 20 -26.75 -8.93 -17.13
CA THR A 20 -27.48 -9.75 -18.09
C THR A 20 -28.65 -10.46 -17.41
N PRO A 21 -29.75 -10.74 -18.14
CA PRO A 21 -30.89 -11.48 -17.55
C PRO A 21 -30.48 -12.82 -16.92
N GLU A 22 -29.55 -13.55 -17.54
CA GLU A 22 -29.02 -14.81 -17.00
C GLU A 22 -28.40 -14.62 -15.62
N TRP A 23 -27.53 -13.62 -15.46
CA TRP A 23 -26.87 -13.38 -14.17
C TRP A 23 -27.83 -12.78 -13.14
N ALA A 24 -28.79 -11.94 -13.56
CA ALA A 24 -29.83 -11.44 -12.67
C ALA A 24 -30.65 -12.60 -12.09
N ASP A 25 -31.08 -13.53 -12.92
CA ASP A 25 -31.86 -14.70 -12.50
C ASP A 25 -31.03 -15.62 -11.58
N ARG A 26 -29.74 -15.89 -11.89
CA ARG A 26 -28.84 -16.71 -11.07
C ARG A 26 -28.56 -16.12 -9.68
N LEU A 27 -28.49 -14.80 -9.59
CA LEU A 27 -28.18 -14.07 -8.33
C LEU A 27 -29.44 -13.69 -7.56
N GLY A 28 -30.64 -13.91 -8.11
CA GLY A 28 -31.90 -13.48 -7.51
C GLY A 28 -32.05 -11.95 -7.47
N LEU A 29 -31.46 -11.24 -8.43
CA LEU A 29 -31.46 -9.79 -8.52
C LEU A 29 -32.46 -9.28 -9.57
N PRO A 30 -32.95 -8.03 -9.44
CA PRO A 30 -33.75 -7.42 -10.50
C PRO A 30 -32.99 -7.31 -11.81
N ARG A 31 -33.70 -7.41 -12.94
CA ARG A 31 -33.10 -7.15 -14.26
C ARG A 31 -32.86 -5.66 -14.49
N GLY A 32 -31.87 -5.32 -15.31
CA GLY A 32 -31.54 -3.94 -15.64
C GLY A 32 -30.72 -3.20 -14.58
N ILE A 33 -30.12 -3.91 -13.63
CA ILE A 33 -29.17 -3.30 -12.69
C ILE A 33 -27.96 -2.79 -13.45
N ALA A 34 -27.61 -1.51 -13.23
CA ALA A 34 -26.44 -0.90 -13.82
C ALA A 34 -25.14 -1.56 -13.29
N VAL A 35 -24.22 -1.81 -14.21
CA VAL A 35 -22.85 -2.25 -13.90
C VAL A 35 -21.91 -1.10 -14.24
N ALA A 36 -21.15 -0.63 -13.28
CA ALA A 36 -20.19 0.47 -13.46
C ALA A 36 -18.90 0.00 -14.12
N VAL A 37 -18.12 0.93 -14.65
CA VAL A 37 -16.81 0.69 -15.28
C VAL A 37 -15.81 0.01 -14.33
N GLY A 38 -16.00 0.12 -13.05
CA GLY A 38 -15.06 -0.41 -12.06
C GLY A 38 -14.00 0.60 -11.65
N ALA A 39 -13.26 0.26 -10.61
CA ALA A 39 -12.26 1.12 -10.01
C ALA A 39 -11.14 0.31 -9.34
N LEU A 40 -10.02 0.95 -9.08
CA LEU A 40 -8.97 0.37 -8.24
C LEU A 40 -9.44 0.36 -6.78
N ASP A 41 -9.13 -0.71 -6.06
CA ASP A 41 -9.49 -0.90 -4.66
C ASP A 41 -8.96 0.22 -3.75
N ALA A 42 -7.70 0.64 -3.96
CA ALA A 42 -7.09 1.74 -3.24
C ALA A 42 -7.83 3.08 -3.47
N HIS A 43 -8.27 3.35 -4.71
CA HIS A 43 -9.07 4.54 -5.02
C HIS A 43 -10.42 4.51 -4.29
N MET A 44 -11.09 3.36 -4.29
CA MET A 44 -12.34 3.19 -3.54
C MET A 44 -12.13 3.26 -2.04
N GLY A 45 -11.00 2.76 -1.54
CA GLY A 45 -10.58 2.96 -0.15
C GLY A 45 -10.43 4.44 0.20
N ALA A 46 -9.84 5.25 -0.68
CA ALA A 46 -9.70 6.69 -0.49
C ALA A 46 -11.07 7.41 -0.50
N VAL A 47 -11.97 7.00 -1.40
CA VAL A 47 -13.36 7.51 -1.42
C VAL A 47 -14.08 7.15 -0.12
N GLY A 48 -13.96 5.90 0.34
CA GLY A 48 -14.53 5.46 1.62
C GLY A 48 -13.98 6.21 2.84
N ALA A 49 -12.71 6.65 2.77
CA ALA A 49 -12.07 7.50 3.77
C ALA A 49 -12.36 9.00 3.58
N SER A 50 -13.29 9.36 2.69
CA SER A 50 -13.71 10.74 2.44
C SER A 50 -12.60 11.64 1.89
N VAL A 51 -11.81 11.14 0.92
CA VAL A 51 -10.79 11.93 0.24
C VAL A 51 -11.38 13.23 -0.33
N ALA A 52 -10.68 14.34 -0.11
CA ALA A 52 -11.06 15.66 -0.58
C ALA A 52 -9.82 16.52 -0.83
N PRO A 53 -9.92 17.66 -1.53
CA PRO A 53 -8.81 18.59 -1.67
C PRO A 53 -8.19 18.95 -0.31
N GLY A 54 -6.85 18.88 -0.22
CA GLY A 54 -6.10 19.12 1.01
C GLY A 54 -6.06 17.94 2.00
N ILE A 55 -6.67 16.80 1.68
CA ILE A 55 -6.62 15.59 2.50
C ILE A 55 -5.74 14.55 1.82
N LEU A 56 -4.70 14.08 2.54
CA LEU A 56 -3.92 12.91 2.16
C LEU A 56 -4.57 11.67 2.76
N THR A 57 -4.91 10.72 1.90
CA THR A 57 -5.41 9.40 2.32
C THR A 57 -4.35 8.35 2.05
N ARG A 58 -3.90 7.65 3.09
CA ARG A 58 -2.96 6.54 2.97
C ARG A 58 -3.70 5.21 3.10
N ILE A 59 -3.71 4.43 2.04
CA ILE A 59 -4.25 3.06 2.03
C ILE A 59 -3.10 2.11 2.32
N MET A 60 -3.15 1.44 3.46
CA MET A 60 -2.08 0.56 3.96
C MET A 60 -2.50 -0.90 3.86
N GLY A 61 -1.67 -1.70 3.17
CA GLY A 61 -1.84 -3.14 3.02
C GLY A 61 -0.48 -3.84 2.89
N THR A 62 -0.31 -4.71 1.93
CA THR A 62 0.99 -5.30 1.55
C THR A 62 1.97 -4.23 1.06
N SER A 63 1.45 -3.25 0.34
CA SER A 63 2.08 -2.00 -0.08
C SER A 63 1.27 -0.81 0.43
N THR A 64 1.68 0.43 0.11
CA THR A 64 0.86 1.61 0.37
C THR A 64 0.47 2.33 -0.91
N CYS A 65 -0.71 2.96 -0.89
CA CYS A 65 -1.09 3.99 -1.85
C CYS A 65 -1.43 5.28 -1.09
N ASP A 66 -0.69 6.33 -1.37
CA ASP A 66 -0.90 7.67 -0.84
C ASP A 66 -1.67 8.45 -1.90
N ILE A 67 -2.91 8.84 -1.58
CA ILE A 67 -3.86 9.38 -2.54
C ILE A 67 -4.31 10.77 -2.11
N MET A 68 -4.25 11.70 -3.04
CA MET A 68 -4.80 13.05 -2.92
C MET A 68 -5.62 13.39 -4.15
N VAL A 69 -6.48 14.40 -4.00
CA VAL A 69 -7.19 15.01 -5.13
C VAL A 69 -7.07 16.52 -5.06
N ALA A 70 -7.07 17.18 -6.23
CA ALA A 70 -7.11 18.65 -6.33
C ALA A 70 -7.94 19.10 -7.52
N GLY A 71 -8.42 20.34 -7.46
CA GLY A 71 -9.13 20.97 -8.56
C GLY A 71 -8.26 21.17 -9.80
N LYS A 72 -8.83 21.06 -11.00
CA LYS A 72 -8.08 21.24 -12.26
C LYS A 72 -7.43 22.61 -12.35
N ASP A 73 -8.12 23.64 -11.91
CA ASP A 73 -7.63 25.03 -11.93
C ASP A 73 -6.46 25.22 -10.95
N GLU A 74 -6.52 24.58 -9.78
CA GLU A 74 -5.46 24.61 -8.77
C GLU A 74 -4.18 23.94 -9.30
N VAL A 75 -4.31 22.80 -9.98
CA VAL A 75 -3.19 22.08 -10.60
C VAL A 75 -2.61 22.87 -11.77
N GLY A 76 -3.45 23.55 -12.57
CA GLY A 76 -3.03 24.47 -13.64
C GLY A 76 -2.12 23.80 -14.68
N GLY A 77 -2.31 22.50 -14.97
CA GLY A 77 -1.49 21.75 -15.91
C GLY A 77 -0.07 21.39 -15.41
N ARG A 78 0.26 21.67 -14.15
CA ARG A 78 1.54 21.26 -13.56
C ARG A 78 1.62 19.75 -13.40
N CYS A 79 2.77 19.17 -13.75
CA CYS A 79 3.06 17.76 -13.50
C CYS A 79 3.91 17.62 -12.24
N ILE A 80 3.47 16.83 -11.28
CA ILE A 80 4.20 16.52 -10.06
C ILE A 80 5.19 15.40 -10.38
N LYS A 81 6.48 15.71 -10.24
CA LYS A 81 7.55 14.74 -10.49
C LYS A 81 7.71 13.77 -9.31
N GLY A 82 8.17 12.56 -9.62
CA GLY A 82 8.53 11.56 -8.62
C GLY A 82 7.37 10.72 -8.09
N ILE A 83 6.10 11.08 -8.36
CA ILE A 83 4.93 10.29 -7.95
C ILE A 83 4.55 9.24 -9.00
N CYS A 84 3.71 8.27 -8.60
CA CYS A 84 3.31 7.14 -9.45
C CYS A 84 2.32 7.55 -10.54
N GLY A 85 1.40 8.47 -10.22
CA GLY A 85 0.34 8.86 -11.13
C GLY A 85 -0.25 10.24 -10.83
N GLN A 86 -0.67 10.90 -11.90
CA GLN A 86 -1.44 12.13 -11.88
C GLN A 86 -2.43 12.08 -13.02
N VAL A 87 -3.70 11.76 -12.71
CA VAL A 87 -4.69 11.44 -13.73
C VAL A 87 -6.02 12.12 -13.44
N ASP A 88 -6.60 12.74 -14.46
CA ASP A 88 -7.93 13.36 -14.38
C ASP A 88 -9.02 12.29 -14.14
N GLY A 89 -9.82 12.48 -13.11
CA GLY A 89 -10.96 11.62 -12.77
C GLY A 89 -10.63 10.23 -12.23
N SER A 90 -9.35 9.92 -11.98
CA SER A 90 -8.96 8.55 -11.56
C SER A 90 -9.47 8.15 -10.18
N VAL A 91 -9.59 9.08 -9.25
CA VAL A 91 -10.06 8.86 -7.86
C VAL A 91 -11.48 9.38 -7.68
N LEU A 92 -11.67 10.67 -7.98
CA LEU A 92 -12.97 11.36 -7.94
C LEU A 92 -13.23 12.01 -9.29
N PRO A 93 -14.41 11.81 -9.88
CA PRO A 93 -14.81 12.55 -11.09
C PRO A 93 -14.71 14.06 -10.88
N GLY A 94 -14.16 14.77 -11.87
CA GLY A 94 -13.98 16.23 -11.84
C GLY A 94 -12.73 16.76 -11.14
N PHE A 95 -11.96 15.89 -10.48
CA PHE A 95 -10.68 16.23 -9.85
C PHE A 95 -9.49 15.55 -10.53
N ILE A 96 -8.32 16.13 -10.38
CA ILE A 96 -7.06 15.44 -10.68
C ILE A 96 -6.73 14.55 -9.48
N GLY A 97 -6.58 13.25 -9.71
CA GLY A 97 -6.09 12.31 -8.71
C GLY A 97 -4.57 12.21 -8.76
N PHE A 98 -3.93 12.19 -7.59
CA PHE A 98 -2.50 11.99 -7.40
C PHE A 98 -2.28 10.71 -6.63
N GLU A 99 -1.31 9.92 -7.06
CA GLU A 99 -0.92 8.68 -6.40
C GLU A 99 0.58 8.62 -6.18
N ALA A 100 0.96 8.36 -4.93
CA ALA A 100 2.28 8.00 -4.48
C ALA A 100 2.21 6.70 -3.68
N GLY A 101 3.29 6.28 -3.03
CA GLY A 101 3.25 5.13 -2.12
C GLY A 101 4.53 4.32 -2.10
N GLN A 102 4.49 3.20 -1.38
CA GLN A 102 5.62 2.29 -1.18
C GLN A 102 5.32 0.93 -1.81
N SER A 103 6.35 0.31 -2.41
CA SER A 103 6.23 -1.01 -3.06
C SER A 103 6.08 -2.16 -2.05
N ALA A 104 6.49 -1.96 -0.81
CA ALA A 104 6.31 -2.87 0.31
C ALA A 104 5.99 -2.08 1.57
N PHE A 105 5.11 -2.61 2.40
CA PHE A 105 4.75 -2.07 3.72
C PHE A 105 4.47 -3.24 4.67
N GLY A 106 3.28 -3.78 4.70
CA GLY A 106 2.96 -4.96 5.52
C GLY A 106 3.80 -6.19 5.20
N ASP A 107 4.23 -6.33 3.94
CA ASP A 107 5.14 -7.40 3.50
C ASP A 107 6.51 -7.33 4.17
N ILE A 108 7.01 -6.15 4.55
CA ILE A 108 8.28 -6.01 5.28
C ILE A 108 8.19 -6.66 6.66
N TYR A 109 7.09 -6.42 7.37
CA TYR A 109 6.87 -7.01 8.69
C TYR A 109 6.62 -8.52 8.59
N ALA A 110 5.88 -8.94 7.58
CA ALA A 110 5.67 -10.36 7.30
C ALA A 110 6.97 -11.08 6.95
N TRP A 111 7.84 -10.45 6.15
CA TRP A 111 9.17 -10.95 5.82
C TRP A 111 10.03 -11.07 7.07
N PHE A 112 10.10 -10.02 7.92
CA PHE A 112 10.91 -10.04 9.14
C PHE A 112 10.44 -11.12 10.11
N ARG A 113 9.12 -11.23 10.34
CA ARG A 113 8.53 -12.32 11.11
C ARG A 113 8.91 -13.70 10.56
N LYS A 114 8.85 -13.89 9.23
CA LYS A 114 9.23 -15.15 8.58
C LYS A 114 10.73 -15.48 8.80
N MET A 115 11.57 -14.47 8.75
CA MET A 115 13.01 -14.62 9.00
C MET A 115 13.27 -15.06 10.44
N LEU A 116 12.68 -14.41 11.43
CA LEU A 116 12.81 -14.80 12.84
C LEU A 116 12.22 -16.19 13.13
N ALA A 117 11.14 -16.54 12.48
CA ALA A 117 10.47 -17.82 12.62
C ALA A 117 11.16 -18.98 11.86
N TRP A 118 12.26 -18.72 11.14
CA TRP A 118 12.90 -19.71 10.28
C TRP A 118 13.23 -21.02 10.99
N THR A 119 13.74 -20.97 12.20
CA THR A 119 14.09 -22.13 13.02
C THR A 119 12.87 -22.94 13.48
N LEU A 120 11.71 -22.33 13.50
CA LEU A 120 10.46 -22.99 13.91
C LEU A 120 9.84 -23.86 12.82
N LYS A 121 10.31 -23.76 11.57
CA LYS A 121 9.71 -24.45 10.41
C LYS A 121 9.67 -25.97 10.58
N ASP A 122 10.71 -26.54 11.19
CA ASP A 122 10.90 -27.99 11.34
C ASP A 122 10.47 -28.51 12.73
N ILE A 123 9.99 -27.62 13.60
CA ILE A 123 9.46 -28.02 14.91
C ILE A 123 8.01 -28.54 14.71
N PRO A 124 7.69 -29.77 15.16
CA PRO A 124 6.32 -30.26 15.14
C PRO A 124 5.39 -29.22 15.79
N GLY A 125 4.45 -28.66 14.97
CA GLY A 125 3.70 -27.52 15.42
C GLY A 125 2.33 -27.88 15.91
N GLY A 126 1.92 -27.64 17.02
CA GLY A 126 0.55 -27.56 17.49
C GLY A 126 0.14 -26.11 17.70
N GLU A 127 -0.90 -25.91 18.48
CA GLU A 127 -1.41 -24.60 18.89
C GLU A 127 -0.34 -23.70 19.50
N ALA A 128 0.62 -24.28 20.26
CA ALA A 128 1.70 -23.53 20.88
C ALA A 128 2.60 -22.82 19.87
N ARG A 129 2.98 -23.48 18.77
CA ARG A 129 3.76 -22.87 17.69
C ARG A 129 2.97 -21.75 17.01
N GLN A 130 1.70 -21.99 16.71
CA GLN A 130 0.84 -21.00 16.07
C GLN A 130 0.71 -19.76 16.96
N LYS A 131 0.48 -19.95 18.26
CA LYS A 131 0.44 -18.84 19.23
C LYS A 131 1.71 -18.01 19.26
N VAL A 132 2.89 -18.63 19.17
CA VAL A 132 4.18 -17.89 19.08
C VAL A 132 4.25 -17.07 17.78
N LEU A 133 3.87 -17.66 16.65
CA LEU A 133 3.88 -16.96 15.36
C LEU A 133 2.90 -15.79 15.32
N ASP A 134 1.71 -15.96 15.89
CA ASP A 134 0.68 -14.91 15.91
C ASP A 134 1.03 -13.78 16.87
N GLY A 135 1.71 -14.08 17.99
CA GLY A 135 2.14 -13.09 18.97
C GLY A 135 3.42 -12.33 18.61
N MET A 136 4.22 -12.82 17.65
CA MET A 136 5.58 -12.31 17.40
C MET A 136 5.64 -10.82 17.05
N LEU A 137 4.79 -10.33 16.14
CA LEU A 137 4.77 -8.92 15.79
C LEU A 137 4.23 -8.04 16.92
N VAL A 138 3.29 -8.55 17.70
CA VAL A 138 2.75 -7.85 18.87
C VAL A 138 3.86 -7.64 19.91
N GLU A 139 4.65 -8.68 20.16
CA GLU A 139 5.76 -8.62 21.13
C GLU A 139 6.88 -7.69 20.64
N LEU A 140 7.26 -7.79 19.35
CA LEU A 140 8.22 -6.87 18.74
C LEU A 140 7.75 -5.41 18.83
N THR A 141 6.47 -5.15 18.61
CA THR A 141 5.88 -3.82 18.72
C THR A 141 5.98 -3.31 20.16
N ARG A 142 5.63 -4.15 21.14
CA ARG A 142 5.70 -3.80 22.55
C ARG A 142 7.14 -3.45 23.00
N GLU A 143 8.12 -4.26 22.61
CA GLU A 143 9.53 -4.02 22.92
C GLU A 143 10.07 -2.77 22.22
N ALA A 144 9.73 -2.57 20.94
CA ALA A 144 10.20 -1.44 20.14
C ALA A 144 9.57 -0.09 20.55
N GLN A 145 8.35 -0.10 21.07
CA GLN A 145 7.61 1.10 21.46
C GLN A 145 8.29 1.92 22.54
N ASP A 146 8.91 1.25 23.52
CA ASP A 146 9.53 1.88 24.69
C ASP A 146 10.99 2.28 24.44
N MET A 147 11.53 2.06 23.24
CA MET A 147 12.90 2.41 22.90
C MET A 147 13.04 3.91 22.63
N GLU A 148 14.07 4.54 23.21
CA GLU A 148 14.42 5.91 22.85
C GLU A 148 15.07 5.98 21.46
N PRO A 149 14.82 7.04 20.67
CA PRO A 149 15.53 7.29 19.43
C PRO A 149 17.03 7.44 19.68
N SER A 150 17.86 6.84 18.82
CA SER A 150 19.32 6.96 18.91
C SER A 150 19.90 7.42 17.56
N GLU A 151 20.76 8.43 17.58
CA GLU A 151 21.46 8.92 16.38
C GLU A 151 22.42 7.86 15.81
N ASP A 152 22.96 6.99 16.66
CA ASP A 152 23.84 5.88 16.29
C ASP A 152 23.09 4.55 16.14
N GLY A 153 21.77 4.60 16.10
CA GLY A 153 20.91 3.42 16.06
C GLY A 153 20.90 2.69 14.72
N VAL A 154 20.16 1.58 14.70
CA VAL A 154 19.89 0.84 13.45
C VAL A 154 19.00 1.68 12.55
N VAL A 155 19.35 1.76 11.26
CA VAL A 155 18.52 2.39 10.23
C VAL A 155 18.20 1.39 9.11
N ALA A 156 17.06 1.56 8.47
CA ALA A 156 16.65 0.69 7.37
C ALA A 156 16.16 1.49 6.16
N LEU A 157 16.15 0.84 5.00
CA LEU A 157 15.50 1.28 3.78
C LEU A 157 14.43 0.25 3.40
N ASP A 158 13.21 0.71 3.19
CA ASP A 158 12.03 -0.10 2.89
C ASP A 158 11.96 -0.66 1.45
N TRP A 159 12.99 -0.44 0.62
CA TRP A 159 13.01 -0.79 -0.80
C TRP A 159 13.18 -2.29 -1.08
N MET A 160 12.67 -3.15 -0.20
CA MET A 160 12.81 -4.61 -0.35
C MET A 160 12.10 -5.16 -1.58
N ASN A 161 11.11 -4.43 -2.10
CA ASN A 161 10.40 -4.73 -3.35
C ASN A 161 10.58 -3.59 -4.39
N GLY A 162 11.76 -2.97 -4.43
CA GLY A 162 12.02 -1.78 -5.21
C GLY A 162 11.43 -0.51 -4.58
N ARG A 163 11.72 0.64 -5.18
CA ARG A 163 11.18 1.94 -4.79
C ARG A 163 10.06 2.34 -5.73
N ARG A 164 8.90 2.70 -5.18
CA ARG A 164 7.76 3.21 -5.95
C ARG A 164 7.78 4.73 -6.04
N THR A 165 7.98 5.39 -4.92
CA THR A 165 8.06 6.84 -4.79
C THR A 165 9.27 7.21 -3.93
N PRO A 166 10.03 8.27 -4.24
CA PRO A 166 10.01 9.04 -5.51
C PRO A 166 10.71 8.28 -6.66
N ASP A 167 10.38 8.67 -7.89
CA ASP A 167 11.08 8.23 -9.10
C ASP A 167 11.26 6.70 -9.16
N ALA A 168 10.17 5.99 -9.45
CA ALA A 168 10.08 4.53 -9.45
C ALA A 168 11.34 3.82 -9.98
N ASP A 169 11.97 2.99 -9.14
CA ASP A 169 13.11 2.15 -9.51
C ASP A 169 12.98 0.77 -8.85
N GLN A 170 12.70 -0.23 -9.66
CA GLN A 170 12.54 -1.61 -9.20
C GLN A 170 13.88 -2.34 -8.97
N ASN A 171 15.02 -1.73 -9.34
CA ASN A 171 16.34 -2.35 -9.18
C ASN A 171 16.96 -2.09 -7.82
N VAL A 172 16.55 -1.02 -7.12
CA VAL A 172 17.01 -0.73 -5.76
C VAL A 172 16.56 -1.81 -4.78
N LYS A 173 17.29 -1.96 -3.68
CA LYS A 173 17.04 -2.99 -2.67
C LYS A 173 16.97 -2.36 -1.30
N GLY A 174 16.20 -2.99 -0.41
CA GLY A 174 16.19 -2.67 1.00
C GLY A 174 17.56 -2.90 1.64
N ALA A 175 17.80 -2.19 2.72
CA ALA A 175 19.02 -2.31 3.51
C ALA A 175 18.73 -2.13 4.99
N VAL A 176 19.60 -2.69 5.82
CA VAL A 176 19.65 -2.42 7.27
C VAL A 176 21.12 -2.11 7.58
N ALA A 177 21.37 -1.01 8.26
CA ALA A 177 22.70 -0.54 8.61
C ALA A 177 22.80 -0.20 10.11
N GLY A 178 24.02 -0.02 10.62
CA GLY A 178 24.25 0.28 12.05
C GLY A 178 24.20 -0.95 12.94
N LEU A 179 24.31 -2.17 12.40
CA LEU A 179 24.27 -3.40 13.20
C LEU A 179 25.56 -3.59 14.01
N THR A 180 25.40 -3.98 15.26
CA THR A 180 26.46 -4.41 16.17
C THR A 180 26.11 -5.78 16.76
N LEU A 181 27.03 -6.39 17.51
CA LEU A 181 26.74 -7.64 18.23
C LEU A 181 25.67 -7.47 19.34
N GLY A 182 25.44 -6.25 19.79
CA GLY A 182 24.41 -5.93 20.76
C GLY A 182 23.04 -5.65 20.14
N THR A 183 22.92 -5.56 18.81
CA THR A 183 21.65 -5.24 18.14
C THR A 183 20.64 -6.36 18.34
N SER A 184 19.48 -6.00 18.86
CA SER A 184 18.35 -6.89 19.12
C SER A 184 17.34 -6.92 17.96
N ALA A 185 16.48 -7.94 17.94
CA ALA A 185 15.41 -8.02 16.95
C ALA A 185 14.38 -6.87 17.05
N PRO A 186 13.98 -6.40 18.23
CA PRO A 186 13.14 -5.21 18.37
C PRO A 186 13.76 -3.93 17.80
N GLU A 187 15.09 -3.72 17.91
CA GLU A 187 15.77 -2.56 17.32
C GLU A 187 15.72 -2.60 15.78
N ILE A 188 15.94 -3.78 15.19
CA ILE A 188 15.79 -3.95 13.73
C ILE A 188 14.33 -3.73 13.32
N PHE A 189 13.37 -4.28 14.07
CA PHE A 189 11.94 -4.11 13.79
C PHE A 189 11.55 -2.63 13.85
N ARG A 190 12.02 -1.89 14.85
CA ARG A 190 11.80 -0.44 14.94
C ARG A 190 12.34 0.30 13.71
N ALA A 191 13.59 0.02 13.30
CA ALA A 191 14.17 0.62 12.10
C ALA A 191 13.35 0.34 10.84
N LEU A 192 12.78 -0.87 10.71
CA LEU A 192 11.88 -1.21 9.60
C LEU A 192 10.57 -0.42 9.68
N VAL A 193 10.01 -0.22 10.87
CA VAL A 193 8.80 0.61 11.07
C VAL A 193 9.09 2.07 10.70
N GLU A 194 10.20 2.63 11.18
CA GLU A 194 10.64 3.99 10.85
C GLU A 194 10.85 4.17 9.35
N ALA A 195 11.51 3.21 8.67
CA ALA A 195 11.73 3.23 7.22
C ALA A 195 10.42 3.26 6.41
N THR A 196 9.34 2.66 6.93
CA THR A 196 8.02 2.71 6.27
C THR A 196 7.19 3.94 6.64
N ALA A 197 7.62 4.72 7.65
CA ALA A 197 6.95 5.94 8.07
C ALA A 197 7.46 7.19 7.34
N PHE A 198 8.73 7.19 6.93
CA PHE A 198 9.42 8.29 6.24
C PHE A 198 9.53 8.03 4.74
#